data_c2d616d0a647b0adee81cdabb80b4cad
#
_entry.id   c2d616d0a647b0adee81cdabb80b4cad
#
_cell.length_a   1.000
_cell.length_b   1.000
_cell.length_c   1.000
_cell.angle_alpha   90.00
_cell.angle_beta   90.00
_cell.angle_gamma   90.00
#
_symmetry.space_group_name_H-M   'P 1'
#
loop_
_entity.id
_entity.type
_entity.pdbx_description
1 polymer ?
#
loop_
_entity_poly.entity_id
_entity_poly.type
_entity_poly.pdbx_seq_one_letter_code
_entity_poly.pdbx_strand_id
1 'polypeptide(L)'
;MPVVGYGCNTVNTLRLWQASSPNGFDLQLFNDMQYHRAVERQNDAEDISRVLYPNDSGPSGKELRLRQQYFFTSASLQDLIHHFVNTVGTDFSKFPQYHVIQLNDTHPVVAIPELMRILMDEYNVGW
;
A
#
# COMPACT_ATOMS: atom_id res chain seq x y z
N MET A 1 -4.36 -8.17 11.80
CA MET A 1 -5.30 -8.14 12.95
C MET A 1 -6.45 -9.10 12.66
N PRO A 2 -6.76 -10.07 13.51
CA PRO A 2 -7.88 -10.98 13.32
C PRO A 2 -9.22 -10.27 13.53
N VAL A 3 -10.22 -10.62 12.71
CA VAL A 3 -11.59 -10.13 12.81
C VAL A 3 -12.49 -11.37 12.95
N VAL A 4 -13.00 -11.58 14.16
CA VAL A 4 -13.84 -12.73 14.47
C VAL A 4 -15.30 -12.45 14.14
N GLY A 5 -16.01 -13.47 13.61
CA GLY A 5 -17.45 -13.41 13.39
C GLY A 5 -18.23 -13.88 14.62
N TYR A 6 -19.49 -13.43 14.73
CA TYR A 6 -20.40 -13.92 15.77
C TYR A 6 -20.93 -15.31 15.43
N GLY A 7 -20.68 -16.25 16.32
CA GLY A 7 -21.22 -17.62 16.20
C GLY A 7 -20.71 -18.43 15.00
N CYS A 8 -19.58 -18.08 14.40
CA CYS A 8 -18.99 -18.82 13.28
C CYS A 8 -17.52 -19.16 13.54
N ASN A 9 -17.02 -20.15 12.80
CA ASN A 9 -15.62 -20.63 12.91
C ASN A 9 -14.66 -19.85 11.98
N THR A 10 -15.17 -18.89 11.20
CA THR A 10 -14.34 -18.11 10.25
C THR A 10 -13.77 -16.88 10.94
N VAL A 11 -12.47 -16.68 10.77
CA VAL A 11 -11.74 -15.50 11.23
C VAL A 11 -11.13 -14.82 10.02
N ASN A 12 -11.58 -13.60 9.73
CA ASN A 12 -11.00 -12.77 8.68
C ASN A 12 -9.76 -12.04 9.19
N THR A 13 -8.95 -11.54 8.28
CA THR A 13 -7.77 -10.76 8.62
C THR A 13 -7.91 -9.34 8.05
N LEU A 14 -7.85 -8.34 8.94
CA LEU A 14 -7.67 -6.95 8.55
C LEU A 14 -6.17 -6.65 8.50
N ARG A 15 -5.71 -6.16 7.35
CA ARG A 15 -4.32 -5.72 7.18
C ARG A 15 -4.22 -4.22 7.38
N LEU A 16 -3.19 -3.80 8.09
CA LEU A 16 -2.87 -2.40 8.33
C LEU A 16 -1.43 -2.19 7.84
N TRP A 17 -1.24 -1.13 7.07
CA TRP A 17 0.04 -0.83 6.43
C TRP A 17 0.70 0.38 7.09
N GLN A 18 2.01 0.29 7.28
CA GLN A 18 2.85 1.38 7.76
C GLN A 18 4.00 1.59 6.78
N ALA A 19 4.19 2.83 6.35
CA ALA A 19 5.30 3.19 5.50
C ALA A 19 6.57 3.41 6.35
N SER A 20 7.69 2.93 5.84
CA SER A 20 9.01 3.14 6.43
C SER A 20 10.07 3.22 5.34
N SER A 21 11.13 3.95 5.56
CA SER A 21 12.27 3.99 4.64
C SER A 21 13.22 2.83 4.90
N PRO A 22 13.65 2.09 3.88
CA PRO A 22 14.67 1.05 4.03
C PRO A 22 16.04 1.61 4.43
N ASN A 23 16.30 2.88 4.11
CA ASN A 23 17.53 3.61 4.41
C ASN A 23 17.22 4.84 5.26
N GLY A 24 16.48 4.66 6.35
CA GLY A 24 15.87 5.74 7.11
C GLY A 24 16.82 6.70 7.80
N PHE A 25 18.02 6.24 8.17
CA PHE A 25 19.01 7.04 8.88
C PHE A 25 20.30 7.12 8.10
N ASP A 26 20.77 8.35 7.85
CA ASP A 26 22.07 8.61 7.20
C ASP A 26 23.13 9.00 8.24
N LEU A 27 23.95 8.03 8.59
CA LEU A 27 25.01 8.20 9.60
C LEU A 27 26.05 9.24 9.17
N GLN A 28 26.34 9.35 7.86
CA GLN A 28 27.33 10.30 7.37
C GLN A 28 26.81 11.73 7.54
N LEU A 29 25.58 12.00 7.09
CA LEU A 29 24.96 13.31 7.30
C LEU A 29 24.85 13.67 8.79
N PHE A 30 24.58 12.68 9.65
CA PHE A 30 24.53 12.91 11.09
C PHE A 30 25.90 13.31 11.65
N ASN A 31 26.98 12.61 11.27
CA ASN A 31 28.34 12.94 11.66
C ASN A 31 28.81 14.30 11.12
N ASP A 32 28.26 14.71 9.97
CA ASP A 32 28.50 16.04 9.37
C ASP A 32 27.62 17.14 10.01
N MET A 33 27.02 16.86 11.17
CA MET A 33 26.13 17.78 11.93
C MET A 33 24.86 18.22 11.17
N GLN A 34 24.48 17.49 10.13
CA GLN A 34 23.25 17.73 9.35
C GLN A 34 22.09 16.86 9.88
N TYR A 35 21.76 17.02 11.15
CA TYR A 35 20.85 16.13 11.89
C TYR A 35 19.46 15.99 11.27
N HIS A 36 18.88 17.08 10.79
CA HIS A 36 17.56 17.05 10.15
C HIS A 36 17.60 16.28 8.83
N ARG A 37 18.63 16.47 8.02
CA ARG A 37 18.79 15.76 6.74
C ARG A 37 19.07 14.27 6.95
N ALA A 38 19.74 13.92 8.05
CA ALA A 38 20.04 12.53 8.40
C ALA A 38 18.79 11.66 8.59
N VAL A 39 17.64 12.26 8.94
CA VAL A 39 16.35 11.57 9.16
C VAL A 39 15.27 11.98 8.16
N GLU A 40 15.56 12.84 7.20
CA GLU A 40 14.58 13.40 6.24
C GLU A 40 13.85 12.29 5.48
N ARG A 41 14.59 11.34 4.89
CA ARG A 41 14.00 10.21 4.16
C ARG A 41 13.11 9.33 5.01
N GLN A 42 13.46 9.17 6.28
CA GLN A 42 12.63 8.42 7.23
C GLN A 42 11.33 9.17 7.50
N ASN A 43 11.41 10.46 7.77
CA ASN A 43 10.24 11.28 8.02
C ASN A 43 9.31 11.33 6.79
N ASP A 44 9.85 11.53 5.60
CA ASP A 44 9.09 11.56 4.35
C ASP A 44 8.32 10.25 4.12
N ALA A 45 8.94 9.11 4.41
CA ALA A 45 8.29 7.82 4.30
C ALA A 45 7.20 7.63 5.37
N GLU A 46 7.52 7.94 6.62
CA GLU A 46 6.58 7.79 7.74
C GLU A 46 5.36 8.72 7.60
N ASP A 47 5.53 9.93 7.04
CA ASP A 47 4.46 10.89 6.83
C ASP A 47 3.34 10.32 5.94
N ILE A 48 3.65 9.39 5.02
CA ILE A 48 2.66 8.72 4.17
C ILE A 48 1.58 8.02 5.02
N SER A 49 1.96 7.43 6.15
CA SER A 49 1.03 6.64 6.99
C SER A 49 0.81 7.22 8.40
N ARG A 50 1.42 8.35 8.74
CA ARG A 50 1.40 8.93 10.08
C ARG A 50 0.02 9.44 10.49
N VAL A 51 -0.68 10.11 9.58
CA VAL A 51 -2.03 10.65 9.81
C VAL A 51 -2.92 10.35 8.62
N LEU A 52 -4.05 9.67 8.85
CA LEU A 52 -5.03 9.41 7.81
C LEU A 52 -5.79 10.68 7.46
N TYR A 53 -5.97 10.93 6.16
CA TYR A 53 -6.62 12.13 5.61
C TYR A 53 -5.99 13.44 6.09
N PRO A 54 -4.71 13.68 5.77
CA PRO A 54 -4.07 14.94 6.09
C PRO A 54 -4.77 16.11 5.37
N ASN A 55 -4.59 17.32 5.90
CA ASN A 55 -5.12 18.53 5.28
C ASN A 55 -4.61 18.68 3.85
N ASP A 56 -5.51 18.92 2.90
CA ASP A 56 -5.24 19.05 1.47
C ASP A 56 -5.60 20.42 0.89
N SER A 57 -5.68 21.44 1.71
CA SER A 57 -5.95 22.83 1.28
C SER A 57 -4.85 23.41 0.38
N GLY A 58 -3.62 22.87 0.46
CA GLY A 58 -2.46 23.27 -0.35
C GLY A 58 -1.90 22.14 -1.21
N PRO A 59 -0.97 22.48 -2.14
CA PRO A 59 -0.38 21.49 -3.06
C PRO A 59 0.32 20.32 -2.35
N SER A 60 1.09 20.59 -1.30
CA SER A 60 1.83 19.58 -0.55
C SER A 60 0.90 18.57 0.12
N GLY A 61 -0.22 19.06 0.69
CA GLY A 61 -1.21 18.19 1.31
C GLY A 61 -1.95 17.31 0.28
N LYS A 62 -2.24 17.85 -0.90
CA LYS A 62 -2.81 17.07 -2.02
C LYS A 62 -1.86 15.98 -2.49
N GLU A 63 -0.58 16.30 -2.62
CA GLU A 63 0.45 15.32 -2.98
C GLU A 63 0.57 14.23 -1.93
N LEU A 64 0.63 14.60 -0.64
CA LEU A 64 0.71 13.63 0.45
C LEU A 64 -0.50 12.70 0.47
N ARG A 65 -1.72 13.23 0.26
CA ARG A 65 -2.93 12.41 0.16
C ARG A 65 -2.90 11.45 -1.03
N LEU A 66 -2.38 11.89 -2.18
CA LEU A 66 -2.24 11.00 -3.33
C LEU A 66 -1.21 9.89 -3.06
N ARG A 67 -0.07 10.22 -2.47
CA ARG A 67 0.93 9.23 -2.04
C ARG A 67 0.35 8.23 -1.05
N GLN A 68 -0.44 8.69 -0.09
CA GLN A 68 -1.13 7.85 0.89
C GLN A 68 -2.14 6.91 0.23
N GLN A 69 -2.98 7.41 -0.68
CA GLN A 69 -3.95 6.60 -1.41
C GLN A 69 -3.25 5.52 -2.24
N TYR A 70 -2.19 5.88 -2.97
CA TYR A 70 -1.41 4.93 -3.75
C TYR A 70 -0.74 3.87 -2.86
N PHE A 71 -0.09 4.28 -1.78
CA PHE A 71 0.61 3.39 -0.88
C PHE A 71 -0.31 2.31 -0.29
N PHE A 72 -1.43 2.71 0.30
CA PHE A 72 -2.35 1.74 0.90
C PHE A 72 -3.02 0.83 -0.13
N THR A 73 -3.33 1.37 -1.29
CA THR A 73 -3.95 0.61 -2.39
C THR A 73 -2.96 -0.39 -2.96
N SER A 74 -1.77 0.05 -3.30
CA SER A 74 -0.73 -0.81 -3.88
C SER A 74 -0.30 -1.91 -2.91
N ALA A 75 -0.07 -1.59 -1.64
CA ALA A 75 0.27 -2.59 -0.62
C ALA A 75 -0.82 -3.65 -0.47
N SER A 76 -2.09 -3.25 -0.49
CA SER A 76 -3.22 -4.17 -0.39
C SER A 76 -3.34 -5.08 -1.61
N LEU A 77 -3.17 -4.53 -2.82
CA LEU A 77 -3.22 -5.30 -4.06
C LEU A 77 -2.05 -6.28 -4.18
N GLN A 78 -0.84 -5.85 -3.83
CA GLN A 78 0.34 -6.72 -3.84
C GLN A 78 0.18 -7.89 -2.87
N ASP A 79 -0.30 -7.66 -1.65
CA ASP A 79 -0.58 -8.71 -0.67
C ASP A 79 -1.64 -9.69 -1.19
N LEU A 80 -2.71 -9.19 -1.80
CA LEU A 80 -3.79 -9.99 -2.36
C LEU A 80 -3.29 -10.85 -3.53
N ILE A 81 -2.52 -10.29 -4.45
CA ILE A 81 -1.96 -11.00 -5.59
C ILE A 81 -0.92 -12.02 -5.13
N HIS A 82 -0.05 -11.65 -4.20
CA HIS A 82 0.93 -12.57 -3.62
C HIS A 82 0.24 -13.78 -2.96
N HIS A 83 -0.84 -13.54 -2.22
CA HIS A 83 -1.63 -14.61 -1.64
C HIS A 83 -2.25 -15.52 -2.72
N PHE A 84 -2.83 -14.94 -3.78
CA PHE A 84 -3.38 -15.71 -4.90
C PHE A 84 -2.31 -16.57 -5.58
N VAL A 85 -1.17 -16.00 -5.90
CA VAL A 85 -0.06 -16.73 -6.55
C VAL A 85 0.42 -17.90 -5.69
N ASN A 86 0.53 -17.72 -4.39
CA ASN A 86 0.99 -18.76 -3.46
C ASN A 86 -0.04 -19.86 -3.23
N THR A 87 -1.34 -19.58 -3.38
CA THR A 87 -2.40 -20.55 -3.07
C THR A 87 -3.03 -21.20 -4.30
N VAL A 88 -3.13 -20.47 -5.41
CA VAL A 88 -3.80 -20.92 -6.64
C VAL A 88 -2.81 -21.07 -7.79
N GLY A 89 -1.78 -20.21 -7.85
CA GLY A 89 -0.77 -20.17 -8.91
C GLY A 89 -0.88 -18.93 -9.78
N THR A 90 -0.18 -18.94 -10.91
CA THR A 90 -0.04 -17.78 -11.82
C THR A 90 -1.06 -17.76 -12.96
N ASP A 91 -2.06 -18.64 -12.94
CA ASP A 91 -3.16 -18.62 -13.91
C ASP A 91 -4.20 -17.55 -13.52
N PHE A 92 -3.96 -16.32 -13.94
CA PHE A 92 -4.82 -15.18 -13.62
C PHE A 92 -6.22 -15.22 -14.26
N SER A 93 -6.49 -16.14 -15.20
CA SER A 93 -7.86 -16.36 -15.68
C SER A 93 -8.81 -16.82 -14.57
N LYS A 94 -8.25 -17.41 -13.49
CA LYS A 94 -8.98 -17.84 -12.31
C LYS A 94 -9.17 -16.75 -11.26
N PHE A 95 -8.39 -15.66 -11.33
CA PHE A 95 -8.38 -14.62 -10.31
C PHE A 95 -9.79 -14.11 -9.93
N PRO A 96 -10.71 -13.82 -10.89
CA PRO A 96 -12.06 -13.36 -10.56
C PRO A 96 -12.94 -14.38 -9.83
N GLN A 97 -12.54 -15.67 -9.82
CA GLN A 97 -13.28 -16.72 -9.11
C GLN A 97 -12.95 -16.73 -7.60
N TYR A 98 -11.79 -16.20 -7.24
CA TYR A 98 -11.28 -16.18 -5.85
C TYR A 98 -11.37 -14.80 -5.19
N HIS A 99 -11.38 -13.74 -6.00
CA HIS A 99 -11.29 -12.38 -5.48
C HIS A 99 -12.31 -11.46 -6.11
N VAL A 100 -12.95 -10.66 -5.26
CA VAL A 100 -13.79 -9.54 -5.66
C VAL A 100 -13.29 -8.30 -4.91
N ILE A 101 -13.19 -7.18 -5.61
CA ILE A 101 -12.70 -5.92 -5.05
C ILE A 101 -13.85 -4.92 -5.03
N GLN A 102 -14.19 -4.41 -3.85
CA GLN A 102 -15.15 -3.34 -3.68
C GLN A 102 -14.38 -2.09 -3.23
N LEU A 103 -14.51 -1.01 -4.01
CA LEU A 103 -13.90 0.28 -3.71
C LEU A 103 -14.90 1.12 -2.91
N ASN A 104 -14.49 1.57 -1.73
CA ASN A 104 -15.32 2.43 -0.90
C ASN A 104 -14.94 3.90 -1.16
N ASP A 105 -15.86 4.66 -1.75
CA ASP A 105 -15.62 6.03 -2.22
C ASP A 105 -14.55 6.10 -3.33
N THR A 106 -14.06 7.30 -3.62
CA THR A 106 -13.04 7.58 -4.65
C THR A 106 -11.60 7.48 -4.16
N HIS A 107 -11.38 7.37 -2.85
CA HIS A 107 -10.03 7.33 -2.26
C HIS A 107 -9.17 6.18 -2.82
N PRO A 108 -9.67 4.95 -2.99
CA PRO A 108 -8.89 3.84 -3.52
C PRO A 108 -9.03 3.66 -5.04
N VAL A 109 -9.53 4.64 -5.79
CA VAL A 109 -9.79 4.50 -7.24
C VAL A 109 -8.52 4.16 -8.04
N VAL A 110 -7.34 4.53 -7.54
CA VAL A 110 -6.05 4.16 -8.13
C VAL A 110 -5.79 2.64 -8.12
N ALA A 111 -6.64 1.85 -7.43
CA ALA A 111 -6.60 0.39 -7.49
C ALA A 111 -6.77 -0.15 -8.92
N ILE A 112 -7.56 0.52 -9.75
CA ILE A 112 -7.80 0.07 -11.13
C ILE A 112 -6.50 0.10 -11.95
N PRO A 113 -5.84 1.25 -12.15
CA PRO A 113 -4.59 1.29 -12.90
C PRO A 113 -3.44 0.53 -12.20
N GLU A 114 -3.41 0.49 -10.88
CA GLU A 114 -2.35 -0.24 -10.16
C GLU A 114 -2.50 -1.76 -10.32
N LEU A 115 -3.73 -2.30 -10.25
CA LEU A 115 -3.97 -3.71 -10.54
C LEU A 115 -3.56 -4.06 -11.97
N MET A 116 -3.91 -3.20 -12.94
CA MET A 116 -3.49 -3.37 -14.33
C MET A 116 -1.96 -3.38 -14.45
N ARG A 117 -1.29 -2.41 -13.82
CA ARG A 117 0.18 -2.34 -13.82
C ARG A 117 0.80 -3.63 -13.28
N ILE A 118 0.36 -4.10 -12.12
CA ILE A 118 0.92 -5.31 -11.51
C ILE A 118 0.70 -6.51 -12.43
N LEU A 119 -0.52 -6.72 -12.93
CA LEU A 119 -0.83 -7.88 -13.78
C LEU A 119 -0.06 -7.85 -15.10
N MET A 120 0.03 -6.68 -15.72
CA MET A 120 0.68 -6.55 -17.05
C MET A 120 2.21 -6.51 -16.92
N ASP A 121 2.75 -5.69 -16.04
CA ASP A 121 4.19 -5.42 -15.98
C ASP A 121 4.96 -6.46 -15.17
N GLU A 122 4.34 -7.03 -14.13
CA GLU A 122 5.03 -7.99 -13.25
C GLU A 122 4.70 -9.45 -13.61
N TYR A 123 3.48 -9.70 -14.10
CA TYR A 123 3.02 -11.06 -14.42
C TYR A 123 2.76 -11.30 -15.91
N ASN A 124 3.02 -10.32 -16.79
CA ASN A 124 2.86 -10.43 -18.25
C ASN A 124 1.45 -10.87 -18.69
N VAL A 125 0.43 -10.49 -17.96
CA VAL A 125 -0.96 -10.70 -18.37
C VAL A 125 -1.27 -9.76 -19.53
N GLY A 126 -1.84 -10.28 -20.61
CA GLY A 126 -2.24 -9.47 -21.77
C GLY A 126 -3.36 -8.48 -21.44
N TRP A 127 -3.41 -7.41 -22.23
CA TRP A 127 -4.48 -6.40 -22.15
C TRP A 127 -5.86 -7.01 -22.45
#